data_e48e237115ea241e1e70da78050cb471
#
_entry.id   e48e237115ea241e1e70da78050cb471
#
_cell.length_a   1.000
_cell.length_b   1.000
_cell.length_c   1.000
_cell.angle_alpha   90.00
_cell.angle_beta   90.00
_cell.angle_gamma   90.00
#
_symmetry.space_group_name_H-M   'P 1'
#
loop_
_entity.id
_entity.type
_entity.pdbx_description
1 polymer ?
#
loop_
_entity_poly.entity_id
_entity_poly.type
_entity_poly.pdbx_seq_one_letter_code
_entity_poly.pdbx_strand_id
1 'polypeptide(L)'
;MTTISQAPPAAEQAGAPSASEIAALIAEAPVPRPTLLRTFGAMMAREFRVLRRNALATFTRAVMQPLLFVFVFAYVFPKIGGGFNLGGATAAGAGAAAQSGVNFATILVPGLMASMLLMQGIMAVTFPLVMEFSWQRTIEDRALAPVPISVLAIQKISAGAVQSFLGALIVFPIVLLVHASGQAPSVDVTNWALFAVILVFASLLTSALGLLLGTIMDPRKMQMLFAVILLPATMLGCVYYPWSALHHIRWLQILVLINPMVYMSEGLRAVLTPSLGHMPMWGVLLALIGGTVIFGYLGTRTFTKRVLN
;
A
#
# COMPACT_ATOMS: atom_id res chain seq x y z
N MET A 1 -53.23 -45.06 -50.78
CA MET A 1 -51.81 -45.18 -51.04
C MET A 1 -51.09 -44.18 -50.19
N THR A 2 -50.62 -44.61 -49.01
CA THR A 2 -49.97 -43.76 -48.01
C THR A 2 -48.50 -44.11 -47.98
N THR A 3 -47.67 -43.20 -48.51
CA THR A 3 -46.23 -43.33 -48.52
C THR A 3 -45.67 -43.05 -47.12
N ILE A 4 -45.12 -44.06 -46.49
CA ILE A 4 -44.38 -43.97 -45.23
C ILE A 4 -43.06 -43.29 -45.49
N SER A 5 -42.86 -42.08 -44.96
CA SER A 5 -41.60 -41.39 -44.95
C SER A 5 -40.60 -42.10 -44.00
N GLN A 6 -39.51 -42.64 -44.56
CA GLN A 6 -38.42 -43.20 -43.78
C GLN A 6 -37.70 -42.05 -43.04
N ALA A 7 -37.61 -42.20 -41.71
CA ALA A 7 -36.77 -41.35 -40.86
C ALA A 7 -35.29 -41.55 -41.22
N PRO A 8 -34.45 -40.50 -41.15
CA PRO A 8 -33.02 -40.61 -41.41
C PRO A 8 -32.34 -41.51 -40.34
N PRO A 9 -31.25 -42.21 -40.68
CA PRO A 9 -30.56 -43.07 -39.76
C PRO A 9 -30.01 -42.28 -38.58
N ALA A 10 -30.20 -42.83 -37.38
CA ALA A 10 -29.71 -42.28 -36.14
C ALA A 10 -28.17 -42.01 -36.28
N ALA A 11 -27.80 -40.76 -36.10
CA ALA A 11 -26.41 -40.36 -35.98
C ALA A 11 -25.79 -41.17 -34.82
N GLU A 12 -24.76 -41.92 -35.17
CA GLU A 12 -23.96 -42.74 -34.28
C GLU A 12 -23.55 -41.88 -33.09
N GLN A 13 -24.14 -42.13 -31.94
CA GLN A 13 -23.78 -41.47 -30.69
C GLN A 13 -22.35 -41.89 -30.36
N ALA A 14 -21.39 -41.06 -30.70
CA ALA A 14 -20.04 -41.17 -30.20
C ALA A 14 -20.15 -41.20 -28.67
N GLY A 15 -19.99 -42.38 -28.07
CA GLY A 15 -20.12 -42.59 -26.65
C GLY A 15 -19.21 -41.62 -25.89
N ALA A 16 -19.75 -40.97 -24.89
CA ALA A 16 -18.93 -40.15 -23.98
C ALA A 16 -17.74 -40.97 -23.50
N PRO A 17 -16.51 -40.43 -23.55
CA PRO A 17 -15.30 -41.16 -23.18
C PRO A 17 -15.45 -41.70 -21.75
N SER A 18 -15.04 -42.95 -21.55
CA SER A 18 -15.10 -43.60 -20.24
C SER A 18 -14.21 -42.87 -19.22
N ALA A 19 -14.51 -42.99 -17.96
CA ALA A 19 -13.71 -42.38 -16.89
C ALA A 19 -12.22 -42.78 -16.97
N SER A 20 -11.94 -43.99 -17.43
CA SER A 20 -10.58 -44.49 -17.69
C SER A 20 -9.89 -43.79 -18.87
N GLU A 21 -10.61 -43.55 -19.97
CA GLU A 21 -10.10 -42.79 -21.12
C GLU A 21 -9.85 -41.33 -20.77
N ILE A 22 -10.74 -40.69 -19.99
CA ILE A 22 -10.53 -39.34 -19.48
C ILE A 22 -9.30 -39.29 -18.59
N ALA A 23 -9.13 -40.27 -17.69
CA ALA A 23 -7.95 -40.35 -16.84
C ALA A 23 -6.65 -40.54 -17.62
N ALA A 24 -6.68 -41.35 -18.69
CA ALA A 24 -5.54 -41.55 -19.58
C ALA A 24 -5.20 -40.28 -20.38
N LEU A 25 -6.20 -39.61 -20.93
CA LEU A 25 -6.03 -38.32 -21.61
C LEU A 25 -5.50 -37.22 -20.71
N ILE A 26 -5.92 -37.19 -19.45
CA ILE A 26 -5.40 -36.26 -18.45
C ILE A 26 -3.95 -36.60 -18.08
N ALA A 27 -3.60 -37.88 -18.00
CA ALA A 27 -2.24 -38.33 -17.69
C ALA A 27 -1.25 -38.07 -18.86
N GLU A 28 -1.72 -38.14 -20.09
CA GLU A 28 -0.94 -37.90 -21.30
C GLU A 28 -0.85 -36.41 -21.70
N ALA A 29 -1.76 -35.57 -21.18
CA ALA A 29 -1.73 -34.17 -21.47
C ALA A 29 -0.42 -33.55 -20.94
N PRO A 30 0.42 -32.93 -21.81
CA PRO A 30 1.62 -32.27 -21.34
C PRO A 30 1.19 -31.14 -20.40
N VAL A 31 1.40 -31.34 -19.09
CA VAL A 31 1.17 -30.29 -18.10
C VAL A 31 2.14 -29.17 -18.45
N PRO A 32 1.68 -28.06 -19.03
CA PRO A 32 2.57 -26.97 -19.38
C PRO A 32 3.16 -26.48 -18.09
N ARG A 33 4.47 -26.63 -17.90
CA ARG A 33 5.17 -26.10 -16.72
C ARG A 33 4.97 -24.59 -16.77
N PRO A 34 4.15 -24.00 -15.89
CA PRO A 34 3.90 -22.57 -15.94
C PRO A 34 5.22 -21.88 -15.66
N THR A 35 5.71 -21.08 -16.60
CA THR A 35 6.86 -20.22 -16.35
C THR A 35 6.48 -19.28 -15.21
N LEU A 36 7.33 -19.17 -14.17
CA LEU A 36 7.07 -18.36 -12.99
C LEU A 36 6.58 -16.94 -13.33
N LEU A 37 7.12 -16.36 -14.41
CA LEU A 37 6.71 -15.05 -14.91
C LEU A 37 5.26 -15.00 -15.41
N ARG A 38 4.82 -16.04 -16.16
CA ARG A 38 3.43 -16.12 -16.63
C ARG A 38 2.45 -16.28 -15.47
N THR A 39 2.81 -17.10 -14.49
CA THR A 39 1.98 -17.30 -13.29
C THR A 39 1.90 -16.03 -12.46
N PHE A 40 3.04 -15.34 -12.23
CA PHE A 40 3.06 -14.06 -11.54
C PHE A 40 2.21 -13.01 -12.27
N GLY A 41 2.35 -12.89 -13.59
CA GLY A 41 1.56 -11.98 -14.41
C GLY A 41 0.06 -12.29 -14.35
N ALA A 42 -0.34 -13.57 -14.37
CA ALA A 42 -1.73 -13.99 -14.25
C ALA A 42 -2.32 -13.65 -12.87
N MET A 43 -1.53 -13.84 -11.79
CA MET A 43 -1.91 -13.45 -10.44
C MET A 43 -2.08 -11.93 -10.31
N MET A 44 -1.15 -11.14 -10.85
CA MET A 44 -1.25 -9.67 -10.87
C MET A 44 -2.45 -9.19 -11.69
N ALA A 45 -2.69 -9.79 -12.86
CA ALA A 45 -3.85 -9.47 -13.69
C ALA A 45 -5.18 -9.79 -12.98
N ARG A 46 -5.22 -10.84 -12.16
CA ARG A 46 -6.38 -11.16 -11.31
C ARG A 46 -6.61 -10.08 -10.26
N GLU A 47 -5.57 -9.69 -9.51
CA GLU A 47 -5.68 -8.63 -8.48
C GLU A 47 -6.11 -7.31 -9.10
N PHE A 48 -5.54 -6.94 -10.26
CA PHE A 48 -5.92 -5.74 -10.98
C PHE A 48 -7.38 -5.78 -11.45
N ARG A 49 -7.87 -6.94 -11.86
CA ARG A 49 -9.28 -7.15 -12.27
C ARG A 49 -10.22 -7.00 -11.10
N VAL A 50 -9.85 -7.54 -9.91
CA VAL A 50 -10.62 -7.37 -8.66
C VAL A 50 -10.63 -5.90 -8.24
N LEU A 51 -9.48 -5.24 -8.29
CA LEU A 51 -9.35 -3.81 -7.98
C LEU A 51 -10.25 -2.97 -8.90
N ARG A 52 -10.21 -3.23 -10.22
CA ARG A 52 -11.05 -2.55 -11.20
C ARG A 52 -12.55 -2.79 -10.97
N ARG A 53 -12.95 -4.01 -10.62
CA ARG A 53 -14.34 -4.35 -10.33
C ARG A 53 -14.88 -3.61 -9.10
N ASN A 54 -14.03 -3.41 -8.10
CA ASN A 54 -14.34 -2.70 -6.86
C ASN A 54 -13.78 -1.27 -6.85
N ALA A 55 -13.43 -0.71 -8.02
CA ALA A 55 -12.71 0.54 -8.13
C ALA A 55 -13.41 1.69 -7.41
N LEU A 56 -14.74 1.81 -7.56
CA LEU A 56 -15.51 2.89 -6.91
C LEU A 56 -15.43 2.80 -5.39
N ALA A 57 -15.64 1.64 -4.79
CA ALA A 57 -15.57 1.47 -3.34
C ALA A 57 -14.14 1.66 -2.81
N THR A 58 -13.15 1.15 -3.54
CA THR A 58 -11.74 1.33 -3.18
C THR A 58 -11.31 2.78 -3.31
N PHE A 59 -11.71 3.45 -4.39
CA PHE A 59 -11.43 4.86 -4.64
C PHE A 59 -12.08 5.75 -3.57
N THR A 60 -13.37 5.56 -3.28
CA THR A 60 -14.07 6.34 -2.25
C THR A 60 -13.39 6.19 -0.89
N ARG A 61 -13.03 4.98 -0.51
CA ARG A 61 -12.31 4.72 0.75
C ARG A 61 -10.91 5.35 0.74
N ALA A 62 -10.19 5.25 -0.37
CA ALA A 62 -8.84 5.81 -0.51
C ALA A 62 -8.84 7.34 -0.51
N VAL A 63 -9.88 7.98 -1.04
CA VAL A 63 -9.98 9.45 -1.18
C VAL A 63 -10.59 10.10 0.05
N MET A 64 -11.59 9.46 0.69
CA MET A 64 -12.35 10.09 1.76
C MET A 64 -11.50 10.49 2.95
N GLN A 65 -10.61 9.61 3.39
CA GLN A 65 -9.74 9.87 4.53
C GLN A 65 -8.76 11.02 4.26
N PRO A 66 -7.96 11.01 3.17
CA PRO A 66 -7.07 12.13 2.85
C PRO A 66 -7.82 13.43 2.58
N LEU A 67 -8.98 13.35 1.92
CA LEU A 67 -9.81 14.53 1.65
C LEU A 67 -10.22 15.23 2.96
N LEU A 68 -10.67 14.47 3.95
CA LEU A 68 -11.03 15.02 5.26
C LEU A 68 -9.83 15.62 5.98
N PHE A 69 -8.68 14.94 5.94
CA PHE A 69 -7.45 15.48 6.55
C PHE A 69 -7.01 16.77 5.85
N VAL A 70 -6.94 16.79 4.53
CA VAL A 70 -6.59 17.96 3.75
C VAL A 70 -7.60 19.09 3.98
N PHE A 71 -8.89 18.79 3.94
CA PHE A 71 -9.95 19.77 4.19
C PHE A 71 -9.79 20.42 5.56
N VAL A 72 -9.60 19.64 6.61
CA VAL A 72 -9.42 20.17 7.96
C VAL A 72 -8.13 20.99 8.06
N PHE A 73 -6.99 20.44 7.66
CA PHE A 73 -5.69 21.06 7.91
C PHE A 73 -5.31 22.14 6.89
N ALA A 74 -5.73 22.04 5.62
CA ALA A 74 -5.38 23.01 4.59
C ALA A 74 -6.48 24.06 4.34
N TYR A 75 -7.74 23.79 4.71
CA TYR A 75 -8.84 24.72 4.51
C TYR A 75 -9.40 25.29 5.81
N VAL A 76 -9.75 24.43 6.78
CA VAL A 76 -10.41 24.88 8.02
C VAL A 76 -9.42 25.56 8.97
N PHE A 77 -8.26 24.94 9.23
CA PHE A 77 -7.26 25.50 10.16
C PHE A 77 -6.77 26.91 9.80
N PRO A 78 -6.42 27.20 8.53
CA PRO A 78 -6.01 28.55 8.14
C PRO A 78 -7.12 29.59 8.35
N LYS A 79 -8.40 29.20 8.16
CA LYS A 79 -9.54 30.13 8.33
C LYS A 79 -9.87 30.44 9.78
N ILE A 80 -9.61 29.52 10.72
CA ILE A 80 -9.83 29.73 12.16
C ILE A 80 -8.67 30.53 12.81
N GLY A 81 -7.68 30.96 12.01
CA GLY A 81 -6.55 31.78 12.49
C GLY A 81 -5.49 30.98 13.24
N GLY A 82 -5.34 29.68 13.00
CA GLY A 82 -4.31 28.85 13.63
C GLY A 82 -4.45 28.63 15.15
N GLY A 83 -5.56 29.11 15.74
CA GLY A 83 -5.77 29.15 17.20
C GLY A 83 -6.18 27.84 17.87
N PHE A 84 -6.24 26.73 17.14
CA PHE A 84 -6.58 25.45 17.74
C PHE A 84 -5.29 24.74 18.24
N ASN A 85 -4.98 24.91 19.51
CA ASN A 85 -3.92 24.21 20.24
C ASN A 85 -4.30 22.73 20.44
N LEU A 86 -4.35 21.94 19.38
CA LEU A 86 -4.39 20.48 19.45
C LEU A 86 -3.00 19.95 19.81
N GLY A 87 -2.57 20.21 21.05
CA GLY A 87 -1.42 19.61 21.72
C GLY A 87 -0.13 19.58 20.87
N GLY A 88 0.81 20.45 21.13
CA GLY A 88 2.23 20.36 20.77
C GLY A 88 2.61 20.20 19.30
N ALA A 89 2.01 19.25 18.58
CA ALA A 89 2.40 18.91 17.21
C ALA A 89 2.01 19.99 16.16
N THR A 90 0.83 20.63 16.32
CA THR A 90 0.40 21.72 15.45
C THR A 90 1.15 23.00 15.74
N ALA A 91 1.49 23.24 17.02
CA ALA A 91 2.31 24.38 17.41
C ALA A 91 3.74 24.26 16.86
N ALA A 92 4.33 23.08 16.86
CA ALA A 92 5.66 22.83 16.30
C ALA A 92 5.66 23.00 14.76
N GLY A 93 4.63 22.52 14.07
CA GLY A 93 4.48 22.70 12.63
C GLY A 93 4.18 24.16 12.24
N ALA A 94 3.30 24.85 12.98
CA ALA A 94 3.03 26.27 12.80
C ALA A 94 4.26 27.14 13.12
N GLY A 95 5.04 26.79 14.14
CA GLY A 95 6.31 27.44 14.45
C GLY A 95 7.35 27.26 13.37
N ALA A 96 7.47 26.05 12.79
CA ALA A 96 8.37 25.78 11.68
C ALA A 96 7.94 26.54 10.41
N ALA A 97 6.64 26.65 10.14
CA ALA A 97 6.09 27.45 9.05
C ALA A 97 6.39 28.95 9.22
N ALA A 98 6.18 29.47 10.42
CA ALA A 98 6.46 30.87 10.73
C ALA A 98 7.95 31.22 10.56
N GLN A 99 8.84 30.32 10.98
CA GLN A 99 10.28 30.51 10.84
C GLN A 99 10.76 30.40 9.39
N SER A 100 10.15 29.58 8.56
CA SER A 100 10.53 29.37 7.16
C SER A 100 9.82 30.31 6.18
N GLY A 101 8.84 31.09 6.64
CA GLY A 101 8.01 31.94 5.75
C GLY A 101 7.12 31.14 4.79
N VAL A 102 6.97 29.85 5.01
CA VAL A 102 6.21 28.91 4.16
C VAL A 102 4.87 28.60 4.80
N ASN A 103 3.84 28.45 3.99
CA ASN A 103 2.50 28.11 4.49
C ASN A 103 2.50 26.73 5.20
N PHE A 104 1.79 26.62 6.29
CA PHE A 104 1.64 25.36 7.03
C PHE A 104 1.12 24.20 6.15
N ALA A 105 0.24 24.52 5.21
CA ALA A 105 -0.24 23.56 4.22
C ALA A 105 0.91 22.92 3.42
N THR A 106 1.95 23.68 3.08
CA THR A 106 3.12 23.18 2.35
C THR A 106 3.93 22.15 3.17
N ILE A 107 4.05 22.35 4.48
CA ILE A 107 4.74 21.40 5.38
C ILE A 107 3.96 20.08 5.51
N LEU A 108 2.63 20.17 5.48
CA LEU A 108 1.74 19.01 5.65
C LEU A 108 1.72 18.06 4.44
N VAL A 109 1.86 18.60 3.21
CA VAL A 109 1.73 17.79 1.97
C VAL A 109 2.57 16.51 1.99
N PRO A 110 3.89 16.55 2.17
CA PRO A 110 4.73 15.34 2.16
C PRO A 110 4.39 14.38 3.31
N GLY A 111 4.08 14.91 4.49
CA GLY A 111 3.68 14.11 5.64
C GLY A 111 2.34 13.40 5.43
N LEU A 112 1.33 14.08 4.87
CA LEU A 112 0.04 13.47 4.55
C LEU A 112 0.19 12.39 3.47
N MET A 113 0.97 12.63 2.43
CA MET A 113 1.26 11.60 1.42
C MET A 113 1.95 10.38 2.04
N ALA A 114 2.92 10.57 2.92
CA ALA A 114 3.59 9.49 3.64
C ALA A 114 2.61 8.70 4.53
N SER A 115 1.71 9.39 5.25
CA SER A 115 0.72 8.72 6.11
C SER A 115 -0.27 7.90 5.29
N MET A 116 -0.66 8.37 4.10
CA MET A 116 -1.52 7.62 3.19
C MET A 116 -0.81 6.39 2.62
N LEU A 117 0.46 6.52 2.22
CA LEU A 117 1.28 5.38 1.81
C LEU A 117 1.33 4.32 2.89
N LEU A 118 1.59 4.72 4.15
CA LEU A 118 1.64 3.80 5.28
C LEU A 118 0.31 3.09 5.49
N MET A 119 -0.78 3.84 5.60
CA MET A 119 -2.11 3.29 5.86
C MET A 119 -2.58 2.39 4.73
N GLN A 120 -2.51 2.87 3.48
CA GLN A 120 -2.96 2.10 2.32
C GLN A 120 -2.09 0.87 2.09
N GLY A 121 -0.75 1.00 2.18
CA GLY A 121 0.16 -0.12 1.94
C GLY A 121 0.00 -1.24 2.95
N ILE A 122 -0.10 -0.91 4.25
CA ILE A 122 -0.33 -1.90 5.29
C ILE A 122 -1.73 -2.52 5.14
N MET A 123 -2.77 -1.72 4.99
CA MET A 123 -4.15 -2.22 4.94
C MET A 123 -4.43 -3.03 3.68
N ALA A 124 -3.87 -2.65 2.53
CA ALA A 124 -4.05 -3.38 1.27
C ALA A 124 -3.55 -4.83 1.33
N VAL A 125 -2.56 -5.11 2.17
CA VAL A 125 -1.99 -6.45 2.31
C VAL A 125 -2.49 -7.15 3.58
N THR A 126 -2.46 -6.46 4.73
CA THR A 126 -2.79 -7.06 6.03
C THR A 126 -4.23 -7.54 6.08
N PHE A 127 -5.19 -6.69 5.68
CA PHE A 127 -6.60 -7.02 5.83
C PHE A 127 -7.03 -8.24 4.97
N PRO A 128 -6.76 -8.28 3.65
CA PRO A 128 -7.08 -9.45 2.85
C PRO A 128 -6.36 -10.71 3.35
N LEU A 129 -5.11 -10.57 3.77
CA LEU A 129 -4.31 -11.70 4.22
C LEU A 129 -4.86 -12.34 5.49
N VAL A 130 -5.24 -11.53 6.49
CA VAL A 130 -5.85 -12.01 7.73
C VAL A 130 -7.20 -12.67 7.44
N MET A 131 -8.00 -12.14 6.49
CA MET A 131 -9.25 -12.76 6.06
C MET A 131 -9.04 -14.10 5.34
N GLU A 132 -8.05 -14.17 4.44
CA GLU A 132 -7.68 -15.38 3.71
C GLU A 132 -7.21 -16.52 4.67
N PHE A 133 -6.45 -16.17 5.72
CA PHE A 133 -6.00 -17.16 6.71
C PHE A 133 -7.10 -17.64 7.64
N SER A 134 -8.03 -16.76 8.02
CA SER A 134 -8.92 -17.04 9.15
C SER A 134 -10.30 -17.52 8.74
N TRP A 135 -10.84 -16.99 7.63
CA TRP A 135 -12.23 -17.22 7.26
C TRP A 135 -12.38 -17.98 5.95
N GLN A 136 -11.51 -17.75 4.99
CA GLN A 136 -11.69 -18.30 3.65
C GLN A 136 -10.83 -19.54 3.37
N ARG A 137 -9.77 -19.77 4.15
CA ARG A 137 -8.74 -20.82 3.95
C ARG A 137 -8.23 -20.96 2.51
N THR A 138 -8.49 -19.95 1.68
CA THR A 138 -8.13 -19.93 0.25
C THR A 138 -6.63 -19.95 0.01
N ILE A 139 -5.83 -19.68 1.04
CA ILE A 139 -4.36 -19.78 0.95
C ILE A 139 -3.92 -21.25 0.90
N GLU A 140 -4.63 -22.14 1.60
CA GLU A 140 -4.35 -23.59 1.55
C GLU A 140 -4.56 -24.10 0.12
N ASP A 141 -5.65 -23.72 -0.55
CA ASP A 141 -5.89 -24.09 -1.95
C ASP A 141 -4.83 -23.51 -2.90
N ARG A 142 -4.33 -22.30 -2.63
CA ARG A 142 -3.26 -21.70 -3.44
C ARG A 142 -1.88 -22.30 -3.18
N ALA A 143 -1.64 -22.83 -1.99
CA ALA A 143 -0.40 -23.52 -1.64
C ALA A 143 -0.29 -24.88 -2.36
N LEU A 144 -1.42 -25.48 -2.77
CA LEU A 144 -1.45 -26.70 -3.60
C LEU A 144 -1.08 -26.44 -5.07
N ALA A 145 -1.07 -25.17 -5.51
CA ALA A 145 -0.61 -24.83 -6.85
C ALA A 145 0.91 -25.09 -6.98
N PRO A 146 1.42 -25.54 -8.14
CA PRO A 146 2.84 -25.82 -8.36
C PRO A 146 3.68 -24.53 -8.48
N VAL A 147 3.57 -23.65 -7.48
CA VAL A 147 4.24 -22.34 -7.43
C VAL A 147 4.91 -22.19 -6.06
N PRO A 148 6.17 -21.73 -6.01
CA PRO A 148 6.84 -21.47 -4.73
C PRO A 148 6.04 -20.47 -3.87
N ILE A 149 5.84 -20.76 -2.60
CA ILE A 149 5.09 -19.91 -1.64
C ILE A 149 5.69 -18.50 -1.56
N SER A 150 7.01 -18.37 -1.74
CA SER A 150 7.70 -17.08 -1.79
C SER A 150 7.22 -16.18 -2.94
N VAL A 151 6.87 -16.76 -4.10
CA VAL A 151 6.32 -16.01 -5.24
C VAL A 151 4.95 -15.44 -4.91
N LEU A 152 4.14 -16.20 -4.16
CA LEU A 152 2.84 -15.72 -3.68
C LEU A 152 3.01 -14.55 -2.70
N ALA A 153 3.98 -14.61 -1.80
CA ALA A 153 4.30 -13.52 -0.88
C ALA A 153 4.75 -12.24 -1.63
N ILE A 154 5.65 -12.38 -2.60
CA ILE A 154 6.13 -11.26 -3.42
C ILE A 154 4.98 -10.67 -4.25
N GLN A 155 4.09 -11.50 -4.78
CA GLN A 155 2.89 -11.04 -5.50
C GLN A 155 1.98 -10.20 -4.60
N LYS A 156 1.76 -10.62 -3.34
CA LYS A 156 0.98 -9.84 -2.37
C LYS A 156 1.62 -8.48 -2.07
N ILE A 157 2.94 -8.43 -1.85
CA ILE A 157 3.69 -7.18 -1.67
C ILE A 157 3.53 -6.28 -2.89
N SER A 158 3.73 -6.82 -4.09
CA SER A 158 3.64 -6.05 -5.34
C SER A 158 2.23 -5.50 -5.58
N ALA A 159 1.20 -6.30 -5.32
CA ALA A 159 -0.20 -5.87 -5.46
C ALA A 159 -0.55 -4.74 -4.46
N GLY A 160 -0.13 -4.89 -3.20
CA GLY A 160 -0.30 -3.84 -2.19
C GLY A 160 0.48 -2.57 -2.53
N ALA A 161 1.71 -2.71 -3.06
CA ALA A 161 2.53 -1.58 -3.48
C ALA A 161 1.88 -0.79 -4.62
N VAL A 162 1.30 -1.45 -5.62
CA VAL A 162 0.55 -0.77 -6.69
C VAL A 162 -0.65 -0.02 -6.10
N GLN A 163 -1.37 -0.63 -5.17
CA GLN A 163 -2.54 -0.01 -4.56
C GLN A 163 -2.18 1.21 -3.71
N SER A 164 -1.13 1.13 -2.89
CA SER A 164 -0.66 2.26 -2.07
C SER A 164 -0.04 3.38 -2.91
N PHE A 165 0.70 3.03 -3.97
CA PHE A 165 1.24 3.98 -4.93
C PHE A 165 0.12 4.80 -5.59
N LEU A 166 -0.91 4.13 -6.11
CA LEU A 166 -2.08 4.79 -6.71
C LEU A 166 -2.82 5.66 -5.68
N GLY A 167 -2.96 5.17 -4.44
CA GLY A 167 -3.55 5.95 -3.35
C GLY A 167 -2.79 7.24 -3.06
N ALA A 168 -1.48 7.18 -2.96
CA ALA A 168 -0.64 8.36 -2.74
C ALA A 168 -0.68 9.35 -3.93
N LEU A 169 -0.71 8.82 -5.15
CA LEU A 169 -0.80 9.64 -6.34
C LEU A 169 -2.12 10.43 -6.41
N ILE A 170 -3.21 9.86 -5.91
CA ILE A 170 -4.53 10.54 -5.83
C ILE A 170 -4.51 11.67 -4.79
N VAL A 171 -3.78 11.52 -3.70
CA VAL A 171 -3.67 12.55 -2.66
C VAL A 171 -3.02 13.83 -3.19
N PHE A 172 -2.03 13.70 -4.06
CA PHE A 172 -1.29 14.82 -4.61
C PHE A 172 -2.20 15.90 -5.25
N PRO A 173 -3.08 15.58 -6.22
CA PRO A 173 -4.00 16.57 -6.78
C PRO A 173 -5.04 17.05 -5.76
N ILE A 174 -5.47 16.22 -4.80
CA ILE A 174 -6.43 16.64 -3.78
C ILE A 174 -5.87 17.78 -2.95
N VAL A 175 -4.61 17.68 -2.52
CA VAL A 175 -3.95 18.72 -1.71
C VAL A 175 -3.78 20.01 -2.49
N LEU A 176 -3.51 19.92 -3.80
CA LEU A 176 -3.38 21.09 -4.67
C LEU A 176 -4.71 21.79 -4.94
N LEU A 177 -5.82 21.05 -4.96
CA LEU A 177 -7.15 21.60 -5.24
C LEU A 177 -7.86 22.10 -3.98
N VAL A 178 -7.65 21.47 -2.84
CA VAL A 178 -8.35 21.78 -1.58
C VAL A 178 -7.46 22.61 -0.67
N HIS A 179 -7.47 23.93 -0.84
CA HIS A 179 -6.74 24.88 0.00
C HIS A 179 -7.56 26.15 0.26
N ALA A 180 -7.21 26.87 1.32
CA ALA A 180 -7.83 28.15 1.61
C ALA A 180 -7.31 29.24 0.63
N SER A 181 -8.15 30.20 0.29
CA SER A 181 -7.79 31.32 -0.60
C SER A 181 -6.54 32.05 -0.07
N GLY A 182 -5.52 32.18 -0.89
CA GLY A 182 -4.24 32.80 -0.53
C GLY A 182 -3.26 31.88 0.25
N GLN A 183 -3.61 30.63 0.51
CA GLN A 183 -2.78 29.66 1.23
C GLN A 183 -2.49 28.42 0.38
N ALA A 184 -2.36 28.58 -0.92
CA ALA A 184 -1.98 27.48 -1.80
C ALA A 184 -0.64 26.89 -1.36
N PRO A 185 -0.52 25.55 -1.24
CA PRO A 185 0.75 24.93 -0.94
C PRO A 185 1.72 25.19 -2.08
N SER A 186 2.88 25.77 -1.77
CA SER A 186 3.98 25.92 -2.73
C SER A 186 4.72 24.59 -2.83
N VAL A 187 4.28 23.74 -3.75
CA VAL A 187 4.92 22.47 -4.04
C VAL A 187 5.65 22.59 -5.36
N ASP A 188 6.97 22.45 -5.31
CA ASP A 188 7.81 22.43 -6.49
C ASP A 188 8.52 21.06 -6.58
N VAL A 189 8.12 20.27 -7.57
CA VAL A 189 8.74 18.96 -7.78
C VAL A 189 10.07 19.15 -8.47
N THR A 190 11.14 19.25 -7.68
CA THR A 190 12.50 19.49 -8.18
C THR A 190 12.98 18.36 -9.09
N ASN A 191 12.61 17.11 -8.80
CA ASN A 191 13.06 15.94 -9.56
C ASN A 191 11.99 14.86 -9.60
N TRP A 192 11.30 14.73 -10.73
CA TRP A 192 10.23 13.74 -10.94
C TRP A 192 10.72 12.28 -10.85
N ALA A 193 11.95 12.01 -11.28
CA ALA A 193 12.52 10.67 -11.21
C ALA A 193 12.75 10.27 -9.75
N LEU A 194 13.30 11.16 -8.93
CA LEU A 194 13.51 10.92 -7.51
C LEU A 194 12.18 10.78 -6.76
N PHE A 195 11.19 11.62 -7.10
CA PHE A 195 9.84 11.50 -6.57
C PHE A 195 9.24 10.11 -6.84
N ALA A 196 9.32 9.63 -8.08
CA ALA A 196 8.85 8.31 -8.44
C ALA A 196 9.59 7.19 -7.70
N VAL A 197 10.91 7.29 -7.56
CA VAL A 197 11.73 6.31 -6.81
C VAL A 197 11.30 6.25 -5.35
N ILE A 198 11.13 7.39 -4.69
CA ILE A 198 10.70 7.44 -3.29
C ILE A 198 9.29 6.84 -3.14
N LEU A 199 8.34 7.19 -4.02
CA LEU A 199 6.99 6.63 -3.99
C LEU A 199 7.00 5.10 -4.17
N VAL A 200 7.80 4.58 -5.11
CA VAL A 200 7.90 3.14 -5.36
C VAL A 200 8.47 2.41 -4.14
N PHE A 201 9.61 2.86 -3.61
CA PHE A 201 10.20 2.20 -2.44
C PHE A 201 9.37 2.36 -1.17
N ALA A 202 8.74 3.52 -0.96
CA ALA A 202 7.82 3.73 0.15
C ALA A 202 6.59 2.79 0.05
N SER A 203 6.01 2.61 -1.14
CA SER A 203 4.88 1.71 -1.35
C SER A 203 5.27 0.22 -1.18
N LEU A 204 6.46 -0.17 -1.63
CA LEU A 204 6.99 -1.52 -1.41
C LEU A 204 7.27 -1.78 0.08
N LEU A 205 7.88 -0.82 0.76
CA LEU A 205 8.18 -0.89 2.20
C LEU A 205 6.91 -1.09 3.02
N THR A 206 5.89 -0.28 2.79
CA THR A 206 4.62 -0.33 3.53
C THR A 206 3.85 -1.62 3.26
N SER A 207 3.89 -2.13 2.03
CA SER A 207 3.27 -3.39 1.66
C SER A 207 4.02 -4.60 2.21
N ALA A 208 5.36 -4.53 2.30
CA ALA A 208 6.18 -5.55 2.96
C ALA A 208 5.91 -5.60 4.47
N LEU A 209 5.77 -4.43 5.12
CA LEU A 209 5.29 -4.33 6.49
C LEU A 209 3.88 -4.92 6.64
N GLY A 210 2.98 -4.62 5.71
CA GLY A 210 1.63 -5.17 5.68
C GLY A 210 1.63 -6.70 5.59
N LEU A 211 2.51 -7.30 4.79
CA LEU A 211 2.67 -8.75 4.72
C LEU A 211 3.15 -9.32 6.06
N LEU A 212 4.18 -8.73 6.67
CA LEU A 212 4.72 -9.14 7.95
C LEU A 212 3.65 -9.09 9.05
N LEU A 213 2.95 -7.96 9.17
CA LEU A 213 1.90 -7.77 10.16
C LEU A 213 0.70 -8.71 9.93
N GLY A 214 0.27 -8.87 8.67
CA GLY A 214 -0.83 -9.76 8.31
C GLY A 214 -0.53 -11.25 8.59
N THR A 215 0.74 -11.63 8.54
CA THR A 215 1.14 -13.01 8.88
C THR A 215 1.24 -13.26 10.38
N ILE A 216 1.53 -12.25 11.18
CA ILE A 216 1.69 -12.39 12.64
C ILE A 216 0.35 -12.20 13.36
N MET A 217 -0.53 -11.37 12.80
CA MET A 217 -1.75 -10.97 13.47
C MET A 217 -2.92 -11.94 13.28
N ASP A 218 -3.70 -12.09 14.36
CA ASP A 218 -5.00 -12.75 14.33
C ASP A 218 -6.12 -11.73 14.06
N PRO A 219 -7.28 -12.13 13.49
CA PRO A 219 -8.41 -11.25 13.23
C PRO A 219 -8.88 -10.48 14.47
N ARG A 220 -8.84 -11.13 15.62
CA ARG A 220 -9.27 -10.53 16.90
C ARG A 220 -8.37 -9.36 17.35
N LYS A 221 -7.12 -9.32 16.87
CA LYS A 221 -6.12 -8.30 17.21
C LYS A 221 -6.01 -7.19 16.18
N MET A 222 -6.81 -7.22 15.11
CA MET A 222 -6.77 -6.20 14.05
C MET A 222 -7.01 -4.78 14.58
N GLN A 223 -7.87 -4.62 15.60
CA GLN A 223 -8.10 -3.32 16.22
C GLN A 223 -6.86 -2.81 16.97
N MET A 224 -6.07 -3.70 17.57
CA MET A 224 -4.80 -3.34 18.21
C MET A 224 -3.76 -2.84 17.20
N LEU A 225 -3.79 -3.33 15.95
CA LEU A 225 -2.92 -2.86 14.89
C LEU A 225 -3.04 -1.34 14.70
N PHE A 226 -4.27 -0.83 14.66
CA PHE A 226 -4.51 0.61 14.53
C PHE A 226 -4.03 1.39 15.75
N ALA A 227 -4.40 0.95 16.95
CA ALA A 227 -4.12 1.69 18.18
C ALA A 227 -2.65 1.64 18.60
N VAL A 228 -1.98 0.49 18.43
CA VAL A 228 -0.63 0.26 18.97
C VAL A 228 0.46 0.49 17.92
N ILE A 229 0.19 0.25 16.65
CA ILE A 229 1.21 0.36 15.60
C ILE A 229 0.97 1.58 14.72
N LEU A 230 -0.20 1.70 14.10
CA LEU A 230 -0.44 2.76 13.11
C LEU A 230 -0.57 4.15 13.73
N LEU A 231 -1.25 4.30 14.85
CA LEU A 231 -1.41 5.60 15.49
C LEU A 231 -0.08 6.17 15.98
N PRO A 232 0.77 5.43 16.75
CA PRO A 232 2.09 5.94 17.10
C PRO A 232 2.99 6.16 15.89
N ALA A 233 2.95 5.28 14.89
CA ALA A 233 3.74 5.45 13.68
C ALA A 233 3.39 6.75 12.95
N THR A 234 2.10 7.09 12.83
CA THR A 234 1.68 8.33 12.17
C THR A 234 1.98 9.57 13.01
N MET A 235 1.80 9.51 14.33
CA MET A 235 2.08 10.65 15.21
C MET A 235 3.58 10.97 15.30
N LEU A 236 4.42 9.94 15.35
CA LEU A 236 5.88 10.05 15.43
C LEU A 236 6.56 10.04 14.05
N GLY A 237 5.81 10.01 12.95
CA GLY A 237 6.30 9.90 11.59
C GLY A 237 6.74 11.20 10.93
N CYS A 238 6.97 12.27 11.69
CA CYS A 238 7.33 13.60 11.16
C CYS A 238 6.35 14.12 10.09
N VAL A 239 5.06 13.81 10.27
CA VAL A 239 3.98 14.24 9.36
C VAL A 239 3.77 15.75 9.47
N TYR A 240 3.67 16.23 10.70
CA TYR A 240 3.25 17.59 11.02
C TYR A 240 4.43 18.55 11.21
N TYR A 241 5.65 18.03 11.33
CA TYR A 241 6.88 18.79 11.57
C TYR A 241 8.05 18.11 10.84
N PRO A 242 9.07 18.87 10.40
CA PRO A 242 10.27 18.29 9.84
C PRO A 242 11.14 17.64 10.92
N TRP A 243 11.88 16.58 10.58
CA TRP A 243 12.80 15.91 11.49
C TRP A 243 13.86 16.87 12.05
N SER A 244 14.28 17.86 11.28
CA SER A 244 15.22 18.91 11.70
C SER A 244 14.72 19.74 12.87
N ALA A 245 13.39 19.91 13.04
CA ALA A 245 12.82 20.65 14.16
C ALA A 245 12.98 19.94 15.51
N LEU A 246 13.28 18.63 15.50
CA LEU A 246 13.49 17.84 16.73
C LEU A 246 14.89 17.98 17.33
N HIS A 247 15.78 18.81 16.76
CA HIS A 247 17.15 18.97 17.27
C HIS A 247 17.24 19.42 18.74
N HIS A 248 16.21 20.08 19.25
CA HIS A 248 16.11 20.46 20.68
C HIS A 248 15.79 19.27 21.60
N ILE A 249 15.26 18.16 21.07
CA ILE A 249 14.86 16.97 21.82
C ILE A 249 15.58 15.75 21.24
N ARG A 250 16.87 15.64 21.50
CA ARG A 250 17.74 14.62 20.87
C ARG A 250 17.27 13.17 21.07
N TRP A 251 16.77 12.83 22.26
CA TRP A 251 16.30 11.48 22.52
C TRP A 251 15.10 11.11 21.61
N LEU A 252 14.17 12.06 21.38
CA LEU A 252 13.04 11.87 20.50
C LEU A 252 13.49 11.81 19.02
N GLN A 253 14.44 12.66 18.64
CA GLN A 253 15.02 12.69 17.31
C GLN A 253 15.66 11.33 16.92
N ILE A 254 16.24 10.62 17.89
CA ILE A 254 16.81 9.28 17.69
C ILE A 254 15.69 8.23 17.70
N LEU A 255 14.74 8.33 18.62
CA LEU A 255 13.66 7.37 18.75
C LEU A 255 12.81 7.29 17.47
N VAL A 256 12.50 8.42 16.86
CA VAL A 256 11.67 8.45 15.64
C VAL A 256 12.35 7.79 14.43
N LEU A 257 13.68 7.62 14.41
CA LEU A 257 14.41 6.93 13.35
C LEU A 257 14.08 5.42 13.26
N ILE A 258 13.52 4.83 14.30
CA ILE A 258 13.02 3.45 14.27
C ILE A 258 11.76 3.36 13.39
N ASN A 259 11.05 4.47 13.25
CA ASN A 259 9.81 4.54 12.51
C ASN A 259 10.07 4.70 10.99
N PRO A 260 9.71 3.73 10.15
CA PRO A 260 9.93 3.82 8.70
C PRO A 260 9.20 4.99 8.04
N MET A 261 8.14 5.49 8.67
CA MET A 261 7.36 6.60 8.15
C MET A 261 8.16 7.91 8.11
N VAL A 262 9.11 8.10 9.02
CA VAL A 262 9.99 9.28 9.03
C VAL A 262 10.75 9.41 7.72
N TYR A 263 11.31 8.31 7.22
CA TYR A 263 12.06 8.32 5.97
C TYR A 263 11.16 8.56 4.74
N MET A 264 9.90 8.11 4.79
CA MET A 264 8.93 8.40 3.73
C MET A 264 8.55 9.88 3.72
N SER A 265 8.24 10.45 4.90
CA SER A 265 7.86 11.86 5.03
C SER A 265 9.02 12.80 4.68
N GLU A 266 10.23 12.51 5.16
CA GLU A 266 11.42 13.31 4.88
C GLU A 266 11.87 13.17 3.40
N GLY A 267 11.76 11.97 2.83
CA GLY A 267 12.04 11.75 1.42
C GLY A 267 11.11 12.55 0.50
N LEU A 268 9.80 12.49 0.77
CA LEU A 268 8.82 13.28 0.03
C LEU A 268 9.03 14.79 0.27
N ARG A 269 9.40 15.20 1.49
CA ARG A 269 9.71 16.61 1.81
C ARG A 269 10.90 17.12 1.03
N ALA A 270 11.96 16.34 0.91
CA ALA A 270 13.14 16.73 0.15
C ALA A 270 12.87 16.97 -1.33
N VAL A 271 11.85 16.32 -1.89
CA VAL A 271 11.51 16.45 -3.33
C VAL A 271 10.40 17.46 -3.57
N LEU A 272 9.39 17.53 -2.68
CA LEU A 272 8.22 18.40 -2.86
C LEU A 272 8.42 19.79 -2.27
N THR A 273 9.26 19.91 -1.24
CA THR A 273 9.47 21.16 -0.48
C THR A 273 10.94 21.32 -0.10
N PRO A 274 11.86 21.43 -1.07
CA PRO A 274 13.32 21.45 -0.84
C PRO A 274 13.78 22.65 -0.01
N SER A 275 12.98 23.72 0.06
CA SER A 275 13.25 24.90 0.90
C SER A 275 13.14 24.60 2.40
N LEU A 276 12.48 23.53 2.80
CA LEU A 276 12.39 23.10 4.19
C LEU A 276 13.57 22.18 4.52
N GLY A 277 14.09 22.30 5.75
CA GLY A 277 15.13 21.41 6.24
C GLY A 277 14.68 19.93 6.17
N HIS A 278 15.47 19.09 5.53
CA HIS A 278 15.20 17.67 5.34
C HIS A 278 16.40 16.81 5.67
N MET A 279 16.20 15.51 5.83
CA MET A 279 17.29 14.54 6.00
C MET A 279 18.13 14.40 4.73
N PRO A 280 19.42 14.01 4.87
CA PRO A 280 20.25 13.71 3.70
C PRO A 280 19.64 12.56 2.88
N MET A 281 19.47 12.78 1.57
CA MET A 281 18.73 11.88 0.68
C MET A 281 19.32 10.46 0.63
N TRP A 282 20.66 10.32 0.72
CA TRP A 282 21.28 8.99 0.76
C TRP A 282 20.82 8.15 1.95
N GLY A 283 20.65 8.78 3.13
CA GLY A 283 20.15 8.11 4.33
C GLY A 283 18.68 7.68 4.18
N VAL A 284 17.84 8.53 3.56
CA VAL A 284 16.44 8.22 3.24
C VAL A 284 16.35 7.03 2.29
N LEU A 285 17.09 7.04 1.19
CA LEU A 285 17.06 5.94 0.21
C LEU A 285 17.60 4.65 0.80
N LEU A 286 18.67 4.70 1.59
CA LEU A 286 19.21 3.53 2.26
C LEU A 286 18.18 2.91 3.22
N ALA A 287 17.48 3.73 3.99
CA ALA A 287 16.46 3.26 4.91
C ALA A 287 15.23 2.69 4.18
N LEU A 288 14.78 3.32 3.10
CA LEU A 288 13.64 2.83 2.30
C LEU A 288 13.97 1.50 1.60
N ILE A 289 15.14 1.40 0.96
CA ILE A 289 15.57 0.19 0.27
C ILE A 289 15.88 -0.91 1.29
N GLY A 290 16.68 -0.60 2.31
CA GLY A 290 17.05 -1.54 3.37
C GLY A 290 15.84 -2.06 4.12
N GLY A 291 14.91 -1.17 4.50
CA GLY A 291 13.65 -1.52 5.13
C GLY A 291 12.79 -2.41 4.24
N THR A 292 12.69 -2.10 2.94
CA THR A 292 11.95 -2.95 1.97
C THR A 292 12.53 -4.36 1.92
N VAL A 293 13.85 -4.49 1.88
CA VAL A 293 14.52 -5.80 1.85
C VAL A 293 14.32 -6.56 3.16
N ILE A 294 14.53 -5.89 4.30
CA ILE A 294 14.42 -6.50 5.62
C ILE A 294 12.98 -6.96 5.88
N PHE A 295 12.00 -6.08 5.74
CA PHE A 295 10.60 -6.43 6.00
C PHE A 295 10.02 -7.36 4.93
N GLY A 296 10.47 -7.25 3.68
CA GLY A 296 10.13 -8.18 2.60
C GLY A 296 10.64 -9.59 2.89
N TYR A 297 11.88 -9.73 3.33
CA TYR A 297 12.46 -11.01 3.73
C TYR A 297 11.76 -11.60 4.95
N LEU A 298 11.61 -10.83 6.02
CA LEU A 298 10.92 -11.27 7.24
C LEU A 298 9.45 -11.64 6.96
N GLY A 299 8.74 -10.79 6.18
CA GLY A 299 7.37 -11.05 5.78
C GLY A 299 7.22 -12.33 4.97
N THR A 300 8.08 -12.53 3.98
CA THR A 300 8.07 -13.76 3.16
C THR A 300 8.39 -15.00 3.99
N ARG A 301 9.36 -14.92 4.89
CA ARG A 301 9.74 -16.03 5.79
C ARG A 301 8.61 -16.39 6.76
N THR A 302 7.99 -15.41 7.39
CA THR A 302 6.86 -15.63 8.32
C THR A 302 5.63 -16.14 7.57
N PHE A 303 5.36 -15.61 6.37
CA PHE A 303 4.30 -16.09 5.50
C PHE A 303 4.47 -17.56 5.14
N THR A 304 5.67 -17.95 4.67
CA THR A 304 5.98 -19.33 4.33
C THR A 304 5.80 -20.27 5.53
N LYS A 305 6.27 -19.87 6.72
CA LYS A 305 6.08 -20.66 7.94
C LYS A 305 4.60 -20.82 8.29
N ARG A 306 3.78 -19.77 8.16
CA ARG A 306 2.36 -19.82 8.52
C ARG A 306 1.53 -20.66 7.54
N VAL A 307 1.94 -20.71 6.27
CA VAL A 307 1.27 -21.52 5.22
C VAL A 307 1.59 -23.01 5.37
N LEU A 308 2.80 -23.34 5.89
CA LEU A 308 3.26 -24.74 6.03
C LEU A 308 2.88 -25.39 7.38
N ASN A 309 2.46 -24.60 8.38
CA ASN A 309 2.00 -25.07 9.69
C ASN A 309 0.47 -25.05 9.78
#